data_b2691e4a9a814fd6dc22188ce7316563
#
_entry.id   b2691e4a9a814fd6dc22188ce7316563
#
_cell.length_a   1.000
_cell.length_b   1.000
_cell.length_c   1.000
_cell.angle_alpha   90.00
_cell.angle_beta   90.00
_cell.angle_gamma   90.00
#
_symmetry.space_group_name_H-M   'P 1'
#
loop_
_entity.id
_entity.type
_entity.pdbx_description
1 polymer ?
#
loop_
_entity_poly.entity_id
_entity_poly.type
_entity_poly.pdbx_seq_one_letter_code
_entity_poly.pdbx_strand_id
1 'polypeptide(L)'
;MHFSRRFLIVIFTFIASAASLRSAAAAQAYVILDAQTGYILEEQEPRRKLQVGSLTKIATASVVLDWAERKAGNLNQAVTIPQEAFAGTQENNIGFQPGDSITLRDLLYAALVQSDNIAAYTLAQHVGSQLGSLLPSEGASKMPPVDAFVTQMNALAKQLKMERTRFVNPHGIDYQVRPMPFSTAEDMARLTRYAMNKASFRFYVSQKGRQISFDRGGHRLNYMLRNTNELLGTNGIDGVKTGRTTRAGDCLILSANRAPEVVKQGQMTAVYQRHLFVILLGSTNRFGEGAGLVQRGWQLYDQWAAGGRVAETKKML
;
A
#
# COMPACT_ATOMS: atom_id res chain seq x y z
N MET A 1 -4.23 -82.72 -31.55
CA MET A 1 -3.40 -81.52 -31.72
C MET A 1 -4.19 -80.31 -31.26
N HIS A 2 -3.95 -79.82 -30.02
CA HIS A 2 -4.60 -78.63 -29.47
C HIS A 2 -3.62 -77.50 -29.44
N PHE A 3 -3.89 -76.47 -30.24
CA PHE A 3 -3.15 -75.21 -30.22
C PHE A 3 -3.82 -74.26 -29.20
N SER A 4 -3.12 -73.98 -28.11
CA SER A 4 -3.51 -72.98 -27.13
C SER A 4 -2.99 -71.60 -27.59
N ARG A 5 -3.90 -70.66 -27.90
CA ARG A 5 -3.57 -69.28 -28.17
C ARG A 5 -3.50 -68.53 -26.80
N ARG A 6 -2.28 -68.12 -26.39
CA ARG A 6 -2.07 -67.19 -25.28
C ARG A 6 -2.27 -65.79 -25.78
N PHE A 7 -3.29 -65.09 -25.25
CA PHE A 7 -3.49 -63.66 -25.43
C PHE A 7 -2.56 -62.91 -24.46
N LEU A 8 -1.65 -62.09 -25.01
CA LEU A 8 -0.80 -61.20 -24.24
C LEU A 8 -1.56 -59.85 -24.09
N ILE A 9 -2.03 -59.51 -22.88
CA ILE A 9 -2.63 -58.22 -22.57
C ILE A 9 -1.49 -57.27 -22.22
N VAL A 10 -1.20 -56.33 -23.12
CA VAL A 10 -0.27 -55.21 -22.84
C VAL A 10 -1.07 -54.09 -22.18
N ILE A 11 -0.84 -53.88 -20.87
CA ILE A 11 -1.40 -52.75 -20.11
C ILE A 11 -0.50 -51.55 -20.35
N PHE A 12 -0.98 -50.59 -21.15
CA PHE A 12 -0.36 -49.26 -21.27
C PHE A 12 -0.74 -48.42 -20.04
N THR A 13 0.17 -48.28 -19.10
CA THR A 13 0.07 -47.31 -18.02
C THR A 13 0.39 -45.91 -18.56
N PHE A 14 -0.65 -45.12 -18.76
CA PHE A 14 -0.50 -43.67 -19.02
C PHE A 14 -0.05 -42.99 -17.71
N ILE A 15 1.23 -42.71 -17.58
CA ILE A 15 1.73 -41.80 -16.55
C ILE A 15 1.40 -40.39 -17.04
N ALA A 16 0.28 -39.81 -16.57
CA ALA A 16 -0.03 -38.42 -16.71
C ALA A 16 0.98 -37.60 -15.90
N SER A 17 2.03 -37.14 -16.57
CA SER A 17 2.94 -36.15 -16.02
C SER A 17 2.16 -34.88 -15.81
N ALA A 18 1.76 -34.59 -14.56
CA ALA A 18 1.26 -33.29 -14.15
C ALA A 18 2.44 -32.31 -14.23
N ALA A 19 2.68 -31.77 -15.43
CA ALA A 19 3.51 -30.61 -15.59
C ALA A 19 2.81 -29.47 -14.82
N SER A 20 3.29 -29.18 -13.61
CA SER A 20 2.93 -27.96 -12.92
C SER A 20 3.31 -26.80 -13.83
N LEU A 21 2.32 -26.20 -14.47
CA LEU A 21 2.44 -24.90 -15.11
C LEU A 21 2.94 -23.93 -14.01
N ARG A 22 4.25 -23.78 -13.91
CA ARG A 22 4.83 -22.66 -13.17
C ARG A 22 4.31 -21.41 -13.86
N SER A 23 3.32 -20.80 -13.25
CA SER A 23 2.83 -19.48 -13.62
C SER A 23 4.04 -18.55 -13.74
N ALA A 24 4.13 -17.84 -14.86
CA ALA A 24 5.19 -16.89 -15.12
C ALA A 24 5.26 -15.88 -13.96
N ALA A 25 6.47 -15.79 -13.37
CA ALA A 25 6.91 -14.76 -12.44
C ALA A 25 5.86 -14.31 -11.41
N ALA A 26 5.52 -15.18 -10.48
CA ALA A 26 4.76 -14.81 -9.27
C ALA A 26 5.50 -13.70 -8.51
N ALA A 27 4.74 -12.82 -7.85
CA ALA A 27 5.26 -11.80 -6.95
C ALA A 27 6.31 -12.37 -5.99
N GLN A 28 7.30 -11.57 -5.63
CA GLN A 28 8.36 -12.02 -4.72
C GLN A 28 7.86 -12.22 -3.28
N ALA A 29 6.82 -11.49 -2.88
CA ALA A 29 6.16 -11.65 -1.61
C ALA A 29 4.71 -11.14 -1.68
N TYR A 30 3.79 -11.79 -0.95
CA TYR A 30 2.43 -11.29 -0.77
C TYR A 30 1.83 -11.72 0.58
N VAL A 31 0.80 -10.98 0.99
CA VAL A 31 -0.07 -11.31 2.12
C VAL A 31 -1.51 -11.02 1.73
N ILE A 32 -2.41 -11.95 2.01
CA ILE A 32 -3.87 -11.79 1.93
C ILE A 32 -4.42 -11.92 3.34
N LEU A 33 -5.19 -10.93 3.80
CA LEU A 33 -5.71 -10.95 5.16
C LEU A 33 -7.13 -10.38 5.24
N ASP A 34 -7.86 -10.82 6.27
CA ASP A 34 -9.07 -10.16 6.70
C ASP A 34 -8.72 -8.81 7.35
N ALA A 35 -9.27 -7.73 6.81
CA ALA A 35 -8.96 -6.36 7.23
C ALA A 35 -9.44 -6.07 8.66
N GLN A 36 -10.55 -6.69 9.09
CA GLN A 36 -11.16 -6.44 10.40
C GLN A 36 -10.30 -7.03 11.52
N THR A 37 -10.02 -8.31 11.44
CA THR A 37 -9.31 -9.03 12.51
C THR A 37 -7.80 -8.96 12.35
N GLY A 38 -7.30 -8.86 11.13
CA GLY A 38 -5.88 -9.03 10.79
C GLY A 38 -5.49 -10.50 10.63
N TYR A 39 -6.48 -11.41 10.53
CA TYR A 39 -6.21 -12.81 10.27
C TYR A 39 -5.65 -13.02 8.86
N ILE A 40 -4.48 -13.65 8.78
CA ILE A 40 -3.79 -13.93 7.52
C ILE A 40 -4.41 -15.19 6.90
N LEU A 41 -5.05 -15.00 5.75
CA LEU A 41 -5.68 -16.08 4.99
C LEU A 41 -4.66 -16.87 4.19
N GLU A 42 -3.71 -16.16 3.56
CA GLU A 42 -2.62 -16.77 2.79
C GLU A 42 -1.45 -15.79 2.71
N GLU A 43 -0.23 -16.32 2.66
CA GLU A 43 0.98 -15.53 2.53
C GLU A 43 2.08 -16.30 1.79
N GLN A 44 2.96 -15.55 1.14
CA GLN A 44 4.19 -16.06 0.53
C GLN A 44 5.33 -15.09 0.85
N GLU A 45 6.42 -15.59 1.42
CA GLU A 45 7.62 -14.80 1.77
C GLU A 45 7.28 -13.48 2.51
N PRO A 46 6.31 -13.48 3.49
CA PRO A 46 5.72 -12.26 4.05
C PRO A 46 6.74 -11.36 4.73
N ARG A 47 7.87 -11.94 5.20
CA ARG A 47 8.94 -11.26 5.94
C ARG A 47 10.18 -10.97 5.10
N ARG A 48 10.15 -11.22 3.78
CA ARG A 48 11.23 -10.90 2.86
C ARG A 48 11.39 -9.39 2.74
N LYS A 49 12.58 -8.87 3.00
CA LYS A 49 12.90 -7.44 2.83
C LYS A 49 13.02 -7.10 1.35
N LEU A 50 12.17 -6.18 0.91
CA LEU A 50 12.11 -5.69 -0.47
C LEU A 50 12.00 -4.18 -0.48
N GLN A 51 12.40 -3.54 -1.59
CA GLN A 51 12.03 -2.17 -1.87
C GLN A 51 10.55 -2.14 -2.20
N VAL A 52 9.86 -1.08 -1.79
CA VAL A 52 8.40 -0.97 -1.93
C VAL A 52 7.96 0.21 -2.79
N GLY A 53 8.93 1.01 -3.25
CA GLY A 53 8.67 2.19 -4.07
C GLY A 53 7.65 3.12 -3.43
N SER A 54 6.74 3.64 -4.23
CA SER A 54 5.72 4.60 -3.79
C SER A 54 4.68 4.08 -2.80
N LEU A 55 4.70 2.78 -2.40
CA LEU A 55 3.92 2.35 -1.24
C LEU A 55 4.35 3.08 0.04
N THR A 56 5.57 3.58 0.09
CA THR A 56 6.10 4.48 1.14
C THR A 56 5.16 5.66 1.43
N LYS A 57 4.46 6.17 0.42
CA LYS A 57 3.53 7.31 0.59
C LYS A 57 2.33 7.02 1.49
N ILE A 58 2.06 5.74 1.79
CA ILE A 58 1.08 5.37 2.82
C ILE A 58 1.56 5.84 4.19
N ALA A 59 2.85 5.62 4.51
CA ALA A 59 3.44 6.13 5.77
C ALA A 59 3.46 7.67 5.78
N THR A 60 3.84 8.29 4.67
CA THR A 60 3.84 9.76 4.54
C THR A 60 2.46 10.34 4.81
N ALA A 61 1.43 9.85 4.15
CA ALA A 61 0.06 10.32 4.37
C ALA A 61 -0.42 10.03 5.80
N SER A 62 -0.06 8.87 6.38
CA SER A 62 -0.40 8.53 7.76
C SER A 62 0.19 9.53 8.75
N VAL A 63 1.47 9.90 8.60
CA VAL A 63 2.13 10.90 9.46
C VAL A 63 1.49 12.28 9.31
N VAL A 64 1.16 12.71 8.08
CA VAL A 64 0.48 13.99 7.83
C VAL A 64 -0.90 14.02 8.47
N LEU A 65 -1.68 12.93 8.33
CA LEU A 65 -3.02 12.84 8.91
C LEU A 65 -2.97 12.77 10.45
N ASP A 66 -2.02 12.03 11.02
CA ASP A 66 -1.78 11.99 12.47
C ASP A 66 -1.41 13.37 13.01
N TRP A 67 -0.55 14.11 12.31
CA TRP A 67 -0.19 15.48 12.65
C TRP A 67 -1.43 16.39 12.62
N ALA A 68 -2.24 16.29 11.57
CA ALA A 68 -3.45 17.11 11.44
C ALA A 68 -4.47 16.82 12.57
N GLU A 69 -4.66 15.56 12.92
CA GLU A 69 -5.57 15.15 13.99
C GLU A 69 -5.08 15.59 15.38
N ARG A 70 -3.78 15.40 15.68
CA ARG A 70 -3.22 15.66 17.02
C ARG A 70 -2.91 17.13 17.29
N LYS A 71 -2.59 17.90 16.25
CA LYS A 71 -2.14 19.30 16.36
C LYS A 71 -3.15 20.29 15.81
N ALA A 72 -4.38 19.86 15.53
CA ALA A 72 -5.39 20.66 14.83
C ALA A 72 -4.83 21.29 13.54
N GLY A 73 -3.99 20.54 12.81
CA GLY A 73 -3.34 20.99 11.58
C GLY A 73 -4.39 21.25 10.50
N ASN A 74 -4.30 22.42 9.90
CA ASN A 74 -5.24 22.83 8.86
C ASN A 74 -4.81 22.29 7.49
N LEU A 75 -5.40 21.20 7.02
CA LEU A 75 -5.13 20.65 5.70
C LEU A 75 -5.53 21.59 4.54
N ASN A 76 -6.31 22.63 4.79
CA ASN A 76 -6.64 23.67 3.81
C ASN A 76 -5.58 24.77 3.75
N GLN A 77 -4.59 24.76 4.65
CA GLN A 77 -3.46 25.68 4.58
C GLN A 77 -2.72 25.50 3.27
N ALA A 78 -2.46 26.61 2.57
CA ALA A 78 -1.60 26.64 1.40
C ALA A 78 -0.13 26.66 1.85
N VAL A 79 0.69 25.94 1.12
CA VAL A 79 2.15 25.83 1.31
C VAL A 79 2.84 26.01 -0.03
N THR A 80 4.08 26.49 0.00
CA THR A 80 4.89 26.67 -1.21
C THR A 80 5.67 25.41 -1.52
N ILE A 81 5.69 24.99 -2.79
CA ILE A 81 6.51 23.87 -3.26
C ILE A 81 7.98 24.32 -3.27
N PRO A 82 8.86 23.68 -2.48
CA PRO A 82 10.26 24.07 -2.38
C PRO A 82 11.07 23.54 -3.57
N GLN A 83 12.17 24.21 -3.91
CA GLN A 83 13.09 23.81 -4.97
C GLN A 83 13.63 22.38 -4.73
N GLU A 84 13.90 22.03 -3.49
CA GLU A 84 14.46 20.73 -3.09
C GLU A 84 13.53 19.55 -3.40
N ALA A 85 12.21 19.78 -3.56
CA ALA A 85 11.26 18.76 -3.92
C ALA A 85 11.51 18.14 -5.31
N PHE A 86 12.28 18.82 -6.15
CA PHE A 86 12.63 18.39 -7.50
C PHE A 86 13.94 17.58 -7.55
N ALA A 87 14.71 17.61 -6.45
CA ALA A 87 15.95 16.86 -6.38
C ALA A 87 15.67 15.34 -6.35
N GLY A 88 16.29 14.60 -7.28
CA GLY A 88 16.17 13.13 -7.33
C GLY A 88 14.85 12.60 -7.89
N THR A 89 13.89 13.45 -8.28
CA THR A 89 12.70 13.03 -9.02
C THR A 89 12.88 13.30 -10.51
N GLN A 90 12.57 12.30 -11.34
CA GLN A 90 12.59 12.41 -12.80
C GLN A 90 11.18 12.67 -13.37
N GLU A 91 10.15 12.51 -12.53
CA GLU A 91 8.75 12.59 -12.94
C GLU A 91 8.08 13.81 -12.32
N ASN A 92 7.49 14.63 -13.16
CA ASN A 92 6.67 15.79 -12.78
C ASN A 92 5.46 15.88 -13.71
N ASN A 93 4.59 14.90 -13.62
CA ASN A 93 3.43 14.75 -14.51
C ASN A 93 2.36 15.83 -14.28
N ILE A 94 2.31 16.44 -13.09
CA ILE A 94 1.39 17.54 -12.77
C ILE A 94 1.92 18.86 -13.33
N GLY A 95 3.23 18.97 -13.55
CA GLY A 95 3.87 20.17 -14.04
C GLY A 95 4.08 21.22 -12.94
N PHE A 96 4.27 20.79 -11.68
CA PHE A 96 4.63 21.70 -10.58
C PHE A 96 5.93 22.46 -10.86
N GLN A 97 6.02 23.66 -10.32
CA GLN A 97 7.24 24.46 -10.32
C GLN A 97 7.59 24.91 -8.90
N PRO A 98 8.88 25.15 -8.63
CA PRO A 98 9.27 25.81 -7.38
C PRO A 98 8.53 27.13 -7.21
N GLY A 99 8.00 27.37 -6.02
CA GLY A 99 7.22 28.56 -5.73
C GLY A 99 5.71 28.44 -5.97
N ASP A 100 5.23 27.35 -6.60
CA ASP A 100 3.78 27.10 -6.67
C ASP A 100 3.18 26.99 -5.26
N SER A 101 2.00 27.57 -5.07
CA SER A 101 1.27 27.55 -3.81
C SER A 101 0.07 26.59 -3.90
N ILE A 102 -0.02 25.64 -2.99
CA ILE A 102 -1.00 24.56 -3.02
C ILE A 102 -1.41 24.13 -1.60
N THR A 103 -2.65 23.67 -1.40
CA THR A 103 -3.09 23.21 -0.10
C THR A 103 -2.48 21.84 0.28
N LEU A 104 -2.27 21.61 1.57
CA LEU A 104 -1.82 20.29 2.07
C LEU A 104 -2.79 19.19 1.67
N ARG A 105 -4.10 19.49 1.63
CA ARG A 105 -5.12 18.55 1.16
C ARG A 105 -4.93 18.16 -0.30
N ASP A 106 -4.65 19.11 -1.17
CA ASP A 106 -4.45 18.83 -2.60
C ASP A 106 -3.10 18.13 -2.84
N LEU A 107 -2.08 18.39 -2.02
CA LEU A 107 -0.84 17.61 -1.99
C LEU A 107 -1.07 16.15 -1.56
N LEU A 108 -1.95 15.89 -0.57
CA LEU A 108 -2.32 14.52 -0.19
C LEU A 108 -3.01 13.80 -1.35
N TYR A 109 -3.92 14.47 -2.10
CA TYR A 109 -4.49 13.90 -3.32
C TYR A 109 -3.42 13.60 -4.37
N ALA A 110 -2.52 14.54 -4.65
CA ALA A 110 -1.44 14.35 -5.62
C ALA A 110 -0.55 13.14 -5.24
N ALA A 111 -0.16 13.03 -3.97
CA ALA A 111 0.70 11.96 -3.46
C ALA A 111 0.02 10.58 -3.47
N LEU A 112 -1.27 10.50 -3.12
CA LEU A 112 -1.97 9.23 -2.96
C LEU A 112 -2.65 8.76 -4.25
N VAL A 113 -3.29 9.66 -5.01
CA VAL A 113 -4.04 9.33 -6.22
C VAL A 113 -3.09 9.12 -7.40
N GLN A 114 -2.27 10.13 -7.71
CA GLN A 114 -1.35 10.09 -8.86
C GLN A 114 0.07 9.68 -8.50
N SER A 115 0.33 9.46 -7.20
CA SER A 115 1.65 9.01 -6.70
C SER A 115 2.77 10.05 -6.85
N ASP A 116 2.44 11.35 -6.84
CA ASP A 116 3.40 12.42 -7.08
C ASP A 116 4.47 12.51 -5.97
N ASN A 117 5.74 12.60 -6.39
CA ASN A 117 6.88 12.63 -5.49
C ASN A 117 7.14 14.03 -4.91
N ILE A 118 6.90 15.07 -5.72
CA ILE A 118 7.06 16.48 -5.32
C ILE A 118 6.06 16.81 -4.22
N ALA A 119 4.81 16.35 -4.39
CA ALA A 119 3.78 16.50 -3.37
C ALA A 119 4.16 15.80 -2.05
N ALA A 120 4.65 14.56 -2.13
CA ALA A 120 5.09 13.83 -0.94
C ALA A 120 6.26 14.52 -0.22
N TYR A 121 7.23 15.06 -0.96
CA TYR A 121 8.33 15.83 -0.40
C TYR A 121 7.84 17.13 0.26
N THR A 122 6.98 17.89 -0.43
CA THR A 122 6.44 19.17 0.07
C THR A 122 5.64 18.97 1.37
N LEU A 123 4.82 17.90 1.45
CA LEU A 123 4.14 17.50 2.68
C LEU A 123 5.13 17.23 3.82
N ALA A 124 6.20 16.48 3.53
CA ALA A 124 7.23 16.14 4.52
C ALA A 124 8.02 17.38 4.97
N GLN A 125 8.34 18.30 4.07
CA GLN A 125 9.01 19.55 4.38
C GLN A 125 8.17 20.41 5.32
N HIS A 126 6.89 20.60 5.02
CA HIS A 126 6.00 21.42 5.84
C HIS A 126 5.75 20.79 7.21
N VAL A 127 5.28 19.54 7.26
CA VAL A 127 4.96 18.88 8.53
C VAL A 127 6.22 18.65 9.35
N GLY A 128 7.34 18.29 8.72
CA GLY A 128 8.63 18.11 9.39
C GLY A 128 9.14 19.36 10.08
N SER A 129 8.92 20.56 9.49
CA SER A 129 9.28 21.83 10.13
C SER A 129 8.51 22.05 11.44
N GLN A 130 7.26 21.57 11.51
CA GLN A 130 6.43 21.63 12.72
C GLN A 130 6.83 20.58 13.77
N LEU A 131 7.32 19.41 13.32
CA LEU A 131 7.78 18.34 14.21
C LEU A 131 9.15 18.64 14.81
N GLY A 132 10.06 19.23 14.02
CA GLY A 132 11.42 19.58 14.47
C GLY A 132 11.45 20.61 15.59
N SER A 133 10.44 21.49 15.69
CA SER A 133 10.31 22.46 16.77
C SER A 133 9.94 21.85 18.14
N LEU A 134 9.56 20.57 18.17
CA LEU A 134 9.15 19.87 19.38
C LEU A 134 10.26 18.98 19.99
N LEU A 135 11.37 18.82 19.28
CA LEU A 135 12.53 18.08 19.79
C LEU A 135 13.36 18.99 20.69
N PRO A 136 13.72 18.56 21.92
CA PRO A 136 14.58 19.34 22.79
C PRO A 136 15.95 19.51 22.11
N SER A 137 16.31 20.72 21.75
CA SER A 137 17.63 21.06 21.20
C SER A 137 18.33 22.08 22.09
N GLU A 138 18.90 21.62 23.16
CA GLU A 138 20.00 22.38 23.78
C GLU A 138 21.28 22.09 22.99
N GLY A 139 21.71 23.03 22.15
CA GLY A 139 23.03 23.03 21.52
C GLY A 139 23.20 22.25 20.20
N ALA A 140 22.18 21.58 19.65
CA ALA A 140 22.26 20.91 18.36
C ALA A 140 21.68 21.75 17.22
N SER A 141 22.31 21.75 16.06
CA SER A 141 21.71 22.28 14.82
C SER A 141 20.33 21.66 14.60
N LYS A 142 19.31 22.48 14.30
CA LYS A 142 17.95 21.97 14.03
C LYS A 142 17.99 20.92 12.91
N MET A 143 17.45 19.74 13.18
CA MET A 143 17.34 18.68 12.18
C MET A 143 16.58 19.22 10.95
N PRO A 144 17.05 18.95 9.71
CA PRO A 144 16.34 19.35 8.51
C PRO A 144 14.88 18.83 8.54
N PRO A 145 13.90 19.61 8.07
CA PRO A 145 12.49 19.24 8.17
C PRO A 145 12.15 17.87 7.62
N VAL A 146 12.68 17.49 6.44
CA VAL A 146 12.41 16.19 5.83
C VAL A 146 13.02 15.05 6.67
N ASP A 147 14.18 15.26 7.29
CA ASP A 147 14.80 14.26 8.17
C ASP A 147 13.98 14.07 9.46
N ALA A 148 13.46 15.16 10.03
CA ALA A 148 12.53 15.09 11.16
C ALA A 148 11.24 14.32 10.79
N PHE A 149 10.74 14.54 9.59
CA PHE A 149 9.58 13.82 9.07
C PHE A 149 9.86 12.33 8.86
N VAL A 150 11.00 11.98 8.26
CA VAL A 150 11.43 10.58 8.07
C VAL A 150 11.66 9.88 9.41
N THR A 151 12.20 10.61 10.40
CA THR A 151 12.30 10.10 11.78
C THR A 151 10.92 9.73 12.32
N GLN A 152 9.91 10.58 12.10
CA GLN A 152 8.54 10.31 12.51
C GLN A 152 7.92 9.13 11.74
N MET A 153 8.22 8.96 10.43
CA MET A 153 7.80 7.78 9.66
C MET A 153 8.37 6.48 10.28
N ASN A 154 9.63 6.47 10.67
CA ASN A 154 10.25 5.32 11.31
C ASN A 154 9.76 5.12 12.75
N ALA A 155 9.41 6.18 13.48
CA ALA A 155 8.74 6.09 14.78
C ALA A 155 7.35 5.44 14.65
N LEU A 156 6.56 5.82 13.64
CA LEU A 156 5.30 5.16 13.31
C LEU A 156 5.51 3.68 12.98
N ALA A 157 6.51 3.35 12.16
CA ALA A 157 6.84 1.96 11.84
C ALA A 157 7.14 1.15 13.11
N LYS A 158 7.94 1.69 14.04
CA LYS A 158 8.23 1.06 15.33
C LYS A 158 6.95 0.87 16.17
N GLN A 159 6.09 1.90 16.25
CA GLN A 159 4.80 1.83 16.96
C GLN A 159 3.92 0.70 16.41
N LEU A 160 3.93 0.49 15.09
CA LEU A 160 3.17 -0.55 14.40
C LEU A 160 3.86 -1.92 14.41
N LYS A 161 5.00 -2.07 15.09
CA LYS A 161 5.82 -3.29 15.12
C LYS A 161 6.30 -3.73 13.74
N MET A 162 6.59 -2.77 12.87
CA MET A 162 7.17 -3.01 11.55
C MET A 162 8.69 -3.18 11.68
N GLU A 163 9.12 -4.30 12.26
CA GLU A 163 10.50 -4.54 12.65
C GLU A 163 11.48 -4.68 11.48
N ARG A 164 10.94 -4.94 10.29
CA ARG A 164 11.71 -5.15 9.06
C ARG A 164 11.45 -4.03 8.05
N THR A 165 11.30 -2.79 8.54
CA THR A 165 11.04 -1.62 7.72
C THR A 165 12.01 -0.50 8.03
N ARG A 166 12.46 0.18 6.98
CA ARG A 166 13.23 1.42 7.04
C ARG A 166 12.77 2.36 5.95
N PHE A 167 12.25 3.51 6.36
CA PHE A 167 11.99 4.64 5.47
C PHE A 167 13.20 5.58 5.49
N VAL A 168 13.54 6.15 4.33
CA VAL A 168 14.68 7.08 4.17
C VAL A 168 14.30 8.37 3.46
N ASN A 169 13.10 8.41 2.89
CA ASN A 169 12.51 9.59 2.26
C ASN A 169 10.98 9.44 2.24
N PRO A 170 10.22 10.52 1.95
CA PRO A 170 8.75 10.48 1.99
C PRO A 170 8.09 9.87 0.76
N HIS A 171 8.79 9.59 -0.33
CA HIS A 171 8.22 9.20 -1.62
C HIS A 171 8.54 7.77 -2.05
N GLY A 172 9.61 7.16 -1.49
CA GLY A 172 9.99 5.77 -1.78
C GLY A 172 10.95 5.59 -2.97
N ILE A 173 11.55 6.66 -3.50
CA ILE A 173 12.64 6.57 -4.47
C ILE A 173 13.83 5.88 -3.79
N ASP A 174 14.38 4.85 -4.45
CA ASP A 174 15.47 4.01 -3.96
C ASP A 174 16.74 4.12 -4.84
N TYR A 175 16.74 5.01 -5.81
CA TYR A 175 17.88 5.27 -6.68
C TYR A 175 18.88 6.21 -5.99
N GLN A 176 20.16 5.82 -5.99
CA GLN A 176 21.27 6.59 -5.38
C GLN A 176 21.06 6.99 -3.90
N VAL A 177 20.24 6.26 -3.16
CA VAL A 177 19.94 6.54 -1.75
C VAL A 177 20.72 5.59 -0.84
N ARG A 178 21.34 6.15 0.21
CA ARG A 178 22.02 5.40 1.26
C ARG A 178 21.65 5.96 2.64
N PRO A 179 21.29 5.12 3.61
CA PRO A 179 21.10 3.67 3.53
C PRO A 179 19.90 3.29 2.65
N MET A 180 19.85 2.06 2.13
CA MET A 180 18.77 1.58 1.27
C MET A 180 17.45 1.45 2.07
N PRO A 181 16.30 1.96 1.54
CA PRO A 181 14.99 1.70 2.14
C PRO A 181 14.56 0.26 1.90
N PHE A 182 13.75 -0.29 2.79
CA PHE A 182 13.12 -1.60 2.62
C PHE A 182 11.90 -1.74 3.52
N SER A 183 11.02 -2.67 3.16
CA SER A 183 9.92 -3.16 3.99
C SER A 183 9.63 -4.63 3.67
N THR A 184 8.55 -5.17 4.21
CA THR A 184 8.04 -6.52 3.96
C THR A 184 6.54 -6.49 3.67
N ALA A 185 5.99 -7.55 3.09
CA ALA A 185 4.56 -7.63 2.85
C ALA A 185 3.77 -7.63 4.18
N GLU A 186 4.28 -8.30 5.21
CA GLU A 186 3.70 -8.30 6.57
C GLU A 186 3.71 -6.89 7.19
N ASP A 187 4.84 -6.19 7.15
CA ASP A 187 4.95 -4.83 7.70
C ASP A 187 4.04 -3.85 6.95
N MET A 188 3.99 -3.96 5.61
CA MET A 188 3.07 -3.14 4.81
C MET A 188 1.60 -3.45 5.09
N ALA A 189 1.26 -4.69 5.46
CA ALA A 189 -0.08 -5.04 5.92
C ALA A 189 -0.44 -4.33 7.24
N ARG A 190 0.49 -4.26 8.20
CA ARG A 190 0.32 -3.50 9.47
C ARG A 190 0.07 -2.01 9.18
N LEU A 191 0.89 -1.42 8.33
CA LEU A 191 0.75 -0.02 7.93
C LEU A 191 -0.58 0.23 7.20
N THR A 192 -0.98 -0.68 6.30
CA THR A 192 -2.24 -0.58 5.56
C THR A 192 -3.43 -0.61 6.50
N ARG A 193 -3.47 -1.54 7.46
CA ARG A 193 -4.53 -1.59 8.48
C ARG A 193 -4.62 -0.29 9.27
N TYR A 194 -3.48 0.24 9.70
CA TYR A 194 -3.42 1.51 10.42
C TYR A 194 -3.99 2.67 9.59
N ALA A 195 -3.51 2.83 8.36
CA ALA A 195 -3.94 3.92 7.47
C ALA A 195 -5.42 3.79 7.10
N MET A 196 -5.87 2.60 6.74
CA MET A 196 -7.25 2.34 6.33
C MET A 196 -8.27 2.41 7.49
N ASN A 197 -7.83 2.41 8.75
CA ASN A 197 -8.70 2.73 9.89
C ASN A 197 -9.10 4.22 9.94
N LYS A 198 -8.34 5.10 9.25
CA LYS A 198 -8.67 6.52 9.14
C LYS A 198 -9.66 6.76 8.00
N ALA A 199 -10.83 7.32 8.31
CA ALA A 199 -11.85 7.65 7.29
C ALA A 199 -11.30 8.61 6.23
N SER A 200 -10.49 9.59 6.63
CA SER A 200 -9.83 10.54 5.73
C SER A 200 -8.91 9.82 4.75
N PHE A 201 -8.08 8.87 5.21
CA PHE A 201 -7.18 8.13 4.32
C PHE A 201 -7.97 7.30 3.29
N ARG A 202 -9.00 6.56 3.74
CA ARG A 202 -9.87 5.80 2.83
C ARG A 202 -10.47 6.70 1.75
N PHE A 203 -10.90 7.90 2.13
CA PHE A 203 -11.48 8.85 1.18
C PHE A 203 -10.48 9.28 0.10
N TYR A 204 -9.22 9.54 0.45
CA TYR A 204 -8.19 9.88 -0.56
C TYR A 204 -7.94 8.73 -1.54
N VAL A 205 -7.70 7.53 -1.04
CA VAL A 205 -7.26 6.40 -1.90
C VAL A 205 -8.38 5.82 -2.75
N SER A 206 -9.65 6.06 -2.41
CA SER A 206 -10.82 5.61 -3.17
C SER A 206 -11.17 6.50 -4.38
N GLN A 207 -10.48 7.65 -4.54
CA GLN A 207 -10.77 8.57 -5.66
C GLN A 207 -10.19 8.02 -6.97
N LYS A 208 -11.05 7.76 -7.99
CA LYS A 208 -10.60 7.42 -9.35
C LYS A 208 -9.90 8.58 -10.04
N GLY A 209 -10.35 9.78 -9.76
CA GLY A 209 -9.76 11.03 -10.21
C GLY A 209 -10.19 12.18 -9.31
N ARG A 210 -9.38 13.23 -9.30
CA ARG A 210 -9.67 14.43 -8.49
C ARG A 210 -9.05 15.65 -9.14
N GLN A 211 -9.84 16.70 -9.33
CA GLN A 211 -9.29 18.00 -9.69
C GLN A 211 -8.63 18.62 -8.46
N ILE A 212 -7.39 19.04 -8.63
CA ILE A 212 -6.64 19.89 -7.69
C ILE A 212 -6.43 21.27 -8.29
N SER A 213 -6.12 22.25 -7.44
CA SER A 213 -5.78 23.60 -7.89
C SER A 213 -4.54 24.09 -7.14
N PHE A 214 -3.71 24.84 -7.83
CA PHE A 214 -2.54 25.52 -7.26
C PHE A 214 -2.33 26.86 -7.93
N ASP A 215 -1.65 27.78 -7.24
CA ASP A 215 -1.41 29.13 -7.70
C ASP A 215 0.05 29.30 -8.11
N ARG A 216 0.29 29.87 -9.30
CA ARG A 216 1.61 30.18 -9.86
C ARG A 216 1.65 31.63 -10.30
N GLY A 217 2.49 32.44 -9.65
CA GLY A 217 2.62 33.85 -10.01
C GLY A 217 1.31 34.63 -10.00
N GLY A 218 0.38 34.31 -9.09
CA GLY A 218 -0.94 34.94 -8.99
C GLY A 218 -2.00 34.32 -9.92
N HIS A 219 -1.65 33.32 -10.74
CA HIS A 219 -2.57 32.65 -11.64
C HIS A 219 -2.96 31.29 -11.06
N ARG A 220 -4.28 31.02 -10.99
CA ARG A 220 -4.81 29.73 -10.55
C ARG A 220 -4.79 28.71 -11.68
N LEU A 221 -4.11 27.59 -11.44
CA LEU A 221 -4.01 26.47 -12.35
C LEU A 221 -4.81 25.29 -11.79
N ASN A 222 -5.41 24.50 -12.70
CA ASN A 222 -6.17 23.31 -12.34
C ASN A 222 -5.56 22.11 -13.03
N TYR A 223 -5.52 20.97 -12.32
CA TYR A 223 -5.04 19.71 -12.86
C TYR A 223 -5.96 18.56 -12.44
N MET A 224 -6.27 17.66 -13.38
CA MET A 224 -7.09 16.47 -13.12
C MET A 224 -6.19 15.29 -12.81
N LEU A 225 -6.11 14.92 -11.54
CA LEU A 225 -5.42 13.71 -11.09
C LEU A 225 -6.15 12.47 -11.58
N ARG A 226 -5.38 11.41 -11.87
CA ARG A 226 -5.89 10.07 -12.19
C ARG A 226 -5.25 9.06 -11.26
N ASN A 227 -6.07 8.17 -10.69
CA ASN A 227 -5.55 7.13 -9.81
C ASN A 227 -4.71 6.12 -10.58
N THR A 228 -3.55 5.80 -10.04
CA THR A 228 -2.62 4.83 -10.61
C THR A 228 -3.05 3.37 -10.40
N ASN A 229 -4.07 3.13 -9.56
CA ASN A 229 -4.66 1.80 -9.37
C ASN A 229 -5.75 1.52 -10.41
N GLU A 230 -5.40 0.82 -11.48
CA GLU A 230 -6.30 0.48 -12.58
C GLU A 230 -7.44 -0.46 -12.18
N LEU A 231 -7.31 -1.18 -11.05
CA LEU A 231 -8.36 -2.06 -10.52
C LEU A 231 -9.40 -1.33 -9.68
N LEU A 232 -9.20 -0.04 -9.39
CA LEU A 232 -10.08 0.72 -8.52
C LEU A 232 -11.52 0.79 -9.06
N GLY A 233 -12.48 0.35 -8.23
CA GLY A 233 -13.90 0.30 -8.55
C GLY A 233 -14.33 -0.98 -9.29
N THR A 234 -13.43 -1.95 -9.49
CA THR A 234 -13.75 -3.28 -10.00
C THR A 234 -13.85 -4.29 -8.86
N ASN A 235 -14.78 -5.24 -8.91
CA ASN A 235 -14.88 -6.35 -7.93
C ASN A 235 -14.85 -5.93 -6.44
N GLY A 236 -15.40 -4.74 -6.12
CA GLY A 236 -15.39 -4.20 -4.76
C GLY A 236 -14.06 -3.58 -4.32
N ILE A 237 -13.09 -3.41 -5.21
CA ILE A 237 -11.79 -2.79 -4.90
C ILE A 237 -11.97 -1.28 -4.73
N ASP A 238 -11.64 -0.76 -3.54
CA ASP A 238 -11.80 0.64 -3.15
C ASP A 238 -10.50 1.35 -2.72
N GLY A 239 -9.38 0.73 -2.93
CA GLY A 239 -8.04 1.27 -2.59
C GLY A 239 -6.95 0.27 -2.97
N VAL A 240 -5.71 0.49 -2.64
CA VAL A 240 -5.09 1.48 -1.78
C VAL A 240 -4.00 2.27 -2.54
N LYS A 241 -2.92 1.58 -2.98
CA LYS A 241 -1.75 2.25 -3.56
C LYS A 241 -0.93 1.35 -4.46
N THR A 242 -0.37 1.94 -5.50
CA THR A 242 0.65 1.31 -6.37
C THR A 242 2.05 1.78 -5.99
N GLY A 243 3.04 0.95 -6.26
CA GLY A 243 4.46 1.31 -6.16
C GLY A 243 5.24 0.72 -7.33
N ARG A 244 6.27 1.41 -7.79
CA ARG A 244 7.21 0.90 -8.79
C ARG A 244 8.53 1.65 -8.69
N THR A 245 9.63 0.91 -8.72
CA THR A 245 10.98 1.36 -9.05
C THR A 245 11.68 0.24 -9.79
N THR A 246 12.81 0.51 -10.40
CA THR A 246 13.61 -0.54 -11.04
C THR A 246 14.02 -1.65 -10.07
N ARG A 247 14.25 -1.31 -8.79
CA ARG A 247 14.64 -2.28 -7.74
C ARG A 247 13.45 -2.98 -7.10
N ALA A 248 12.35 -2.24 -6.88
CA ALA A 248 11.15 -2.78 -6.24
C ALA A 248 10.38 -3.73 -7.16
N GLY A 249 10.51 -3.58 -8.48
CA GLY A 249 9.54 -4.17 -9.40
C GLY A 249 8.16 -3.52 -9.22
N ASP A 250 7.13 -4.19 -9.66
CA ASP A 250 5.76 -3.74 -9.46
C ASP A 250 5.25 -4.13 -8.07
N CYS A 251 4.75 -3.14 -7.32
CA CYS A 251 4.14 -3.32 -6.02
C CYS A 251 2.70 -2.79 -6.04
N LEU A 252 1.82 -3.44 -5.27
CA LEU A 252 0.41 -3.08 -5.19
C LEU A 252 -0.16 -3.45 -3.82
N ILE A 253 -0.95 -2.55 -3.26
CA ILE A 253 -1.81 -2.85 -2.12
C ILE A 253 -3.25 -2.60 -2.55
N LEU A 254 -4.09 -3.61 -2.35
CA LEU A 254 -5.51 -3.57 -2.63
C LEU A 254 -6.33 -3.68 -1.35
N SER A 255 -7.43 -2.97 -1.33
CA SER A 255 -8.53 -3.08 -0.39
C SER A 255 -9.76 -3.50 -1.19
N ALA A 256 -10.45 -4.55 -0.77
CA ALA A 256 -11.61 -5.07 -1.47
C ALA A 256 -12.73 -5.41 -0.48
N ASN A 257 -13.94 -4.95 -0.80
CA ASN A 257 -15.13 -5.13 0.03
C ASN A 257 -16.18 -5.98 -0.66
N ARG A 258 -16.95 -6.72 0.13
CA ARG A 258 -18.22 -7.36 -0.25
C ARG A 258 -19.32 -6.93 0.70
N ALA A 259 -20.58 -7.14 0.30
CA ALA A 259 -21.71 -6.90 1.20
C ALA A 259 -21.51 -7.62 2.54
N PRO A 260 -21.83 -6.97 3.69
CA PRO A 260 -21.73 -7.60 5.00
C PRO A 260 -22.56 -8.90 5.06
N GLU A 261 -22.06 -9.86 5.81
CA GLU A 261 -22.78 -11.10 6.10
C GLU A 261 -23.59 -10.90 7.39
N VAL A 262 -24.88 -11.24 7.32
CA VAL A 262 -25.80 -11.15 8.45
C VAL A 262 -26.14 -12.57 8.92
N VAL A 263 -25.71 -12.93 10.11
CA VAL A 263 -25.93 -14.25 10.70
C VAL A 263 -26.88 -14.13 11.90
N LYS A 264 -28.00 -14.83 11.84
CA LYS A 264 -28.94 -14.93 12.96
C LYS A 264 -28.52 -16.06 13.90
N GLN A 265 -28.32 -15.76 15.18
CA GLN A 265 -27.99 -16.71 16.25
C GLN A 265 -29.07 -16.60 17.35
N GLY A 266 -30.15 -17.36 17.21
CA GLY A 266 -31.32 -17.23 18.07
C GLY A 266 -31.98 -15.85 17.93
N GLN A 267 -32.06 -15.09 19.03
CA GLN A 267 -32.59 -13.72 19.02
C GLN A 267 -31.55 -12.65 18.67
N MET A 268 -30.27 -13.00 18.58
CA MET A 268 -29.20 -12.09 18.22
C MET A 268 -28.93 -12.09 16.73
N THR A 269 -28.53 -10.94 16.20
CA THR A 269 -28.08 -10.78 14.81
C THR A 269 -26.64 -10.29 14.83
N ALA A 270 -25.73 -11.08 14.30
CA ALA A 270 -24.33 -10.70 14.09
C ALA A 270 -24.15 -10.17 12.67
N VAL A 271 -23.45 -9.05 12.51
CA VAL A 271 -23.10 -8.46 11.21
C VAL A 271 -21.59 -8.50 11.06
N TYR A 272 -21.11 -9.28 10.09
CA TYR A 272 -19.70 -9.40 9.77
C TYR A 272 -19.37 -8.57 8.55
N GLN A 273 -18.51 -7.58 8.70
CA GLN A 273 -17.96 -6.84 7.58
C GLN A 273 -17.04 -7.76 6.78
N ARG A 274 -17.20 -7.79 5.46
CA ARG A 274 -16.39 -8.62 4.56
C ARG A 274 -15.41 -7.70 3.82
N HIS A 275 -14.17 -7.67 4.31
CA HIS A 275 -13.17 -6.73 3.84
C HIS A 275 -11.78 -7.40 3.82
N LEU A 276 -11.13 -7.38 2.67
CA LEU A 276 -9.78 -7.95 2.47
C LEU A 276 -8.76 -6.85 2.23
N PHE A 277 -7.53 -7.09 2.70
CA PHE A 277 -6.34 -6.45 2.16
C PHE A 277 -5.47 -7.49 1.44
N VAL A 278 -4.93 -7.07 0.30
CA VAL A 278 -3.95 -7.82 -0.48
C VAL A 278 -2.72 -6.96 -0.66
N ILE A 279 -1.59 -7.41 -0.15
CA ILE A 279 -0.29 -6.77 -0.29
C ILE A 279 0.55 -7.60 -1.26
N LEU A 280 1.06 -7.00 -2.31
CA LEU A 280 1.80 -7.63 -3.40
C LEU A 280 3.10 -6.87 -3.64
N LEU A 281 4.25 -7.52 -3.52
CA LEU A 281 5.56 -6.92 -3.67
C LEU A 281 6.40 -7.64 -4.72
N GLY A 282 7.10 -6.88 -5.56
CA GLY A 282 8.06 -7.41 -6.53
C GLY A 282 7.43 -8.26 -7.63
N SER A 283 6.25 -7.87 -8.10
CA SER A 283 5.55 -8.49 -9.24
C SER A 283 6.11 -8.00 -10.58
N THR A 284 5.81 -8.72 -11.63
CA THR A 284 6.01 -8.29 -13.03
C THR A 284 4.68 -7.92 -13.70
N ASN A 285 3.54 -8.27 -13.08
CA ASN A 285 2.18 -7.99 -13.55
C ASN A 285 1.25 -7.72 -12.36
N ARG A 286 1.45 -6.59 -11.67
CA ARG A 286 0.74 -6.28 -10.42
C ARG A 286 -0.78 -6.29 -10.52
N PHE A 287 -1.35 -5.90 -11.67
CA PHE A 287 -2.80 -5.84 -11.80
C PHE A 287 -3.41 -7.21 -12.08
N GLY A 288 -2.80 -8.00 -12.98
CA GLY A 288 -3.24 -9.38 -13.21
C GLY A 288 -3.10 -10.26 -11.98
N GLU A 289 -1.92 -10.24 -11.32
CA GLU A 289 -1.69 -10.99 -10.10
C GLU A 289 -2.55 -10.47 -8.94
N GLY A 290 -2.67 -9.14 -8.78
CA GLY A 290 -3.49 -8.54 -7.73
C GLY A 290 -4.96 -8.92 -7.84
N ALA A 291 -5.54 -8.90 -9.04
CA ALA A 291 -6.92 -9.35 -9.27
C ALA A 291 -7.10 -10.82 -8.93
N GLY A 292 -6.14 -11.67 -9.33
CA GLY A 292 -6.14 -13.11 -8.97
C GLY A 292 -6.05 -13.35 -7.46
N LEU A 293 -5.18 -12.60 -6.75
CA LEU A 293 -5.05 -12.69 -5.29
C LEU A 293 -6.32 -12.21 -4.56
N VAL A 294 -7.02 -11.19 -5.06
CA VAL A 294 -8.33 -10.78 -4.49
C VAL A 294 -9.37 -11.89 -4.67
N GLN A 295 -9.43 -12.51 -5.86
CA GLN A 295 -10.33 -13.63 -6.10
C GLN A 295 -9.99 -14.83 -5.19
N ARG A 296 -8.72 -15.18 -5.07
CA ARG A 296 -8.21 -16.22 -4.18
C ARG A 296 -8.53 -15.89 -2.72
N GLY A 297 -8.31 -14.64 -2.32
CA GLY A 297 -8.61 -14.16 -0.97
C GLY A 297 -10.07 -14.35 -0.59
N TRP A 298 -10.99 -14.08 -1.49
CA TRP A 298 -12.41 -14.30 -1.24
C TRP A 298 -12.77 -15.79 -1.10
N GLN A 299 -12.16 -16.69 -1.87
CA GLN A 299 -12.34 -18.13 -1.71
C GLN A 299 -11.88 -18.59 -0.32
N LEU A 300 -10.71 -18.13 0.12
CA LEU A 300 -10.15 -18.45 1.43
C LEU A 300 -10.98 -17.83 2.56
N TYR A 301 -11.47 -16.60 2.38
CA TYR A 301 -12.35 -15.93 3.33
C TYR A 301 -13.66 -16.72 3.52
N ASP A 302 -14.29 -17.16 2.44
CA ASP A 302 -15.54 -17.90 2.48
C ASP A 302 -15.34 -19.27 3.18
N GLN A 303 -14.21 -19.95 2.96
CA GLN A 303 -13.83 -21.17 3.67
C GLN A 303 -13.60 -20.93 5.17
N TRP A 304 -12.85 -19.89 5.52
CA TRP A 304 -12.60 -19.50 6.91
C TRP A 304 -13.89 -19.10 7.63
N ALA A 305 -14.77 -18.37 6.95
CA ALA A 305 -16.08 -17.99 7.49
C ALA A 305 -16.98 -19.20 7.73
N ALA A 306 -17.04 -20.15 6.79
CA ALA A 306 -17.77 -21.41 6.93
C ALA A 306 -17.22 -22.28 8.09
N GLY A 307 -15.92 -22.21 8.38
CA GLY A 307 -15.26 -22.84 9.52
C GLY A 307 -15.45 -22.11 10.85
N GLY A 308 -16.36 -21.11 10.93
CA GLY A 308 -16.64 -20.35 12.15
C GLY A 308 -15.65 -19.23 12.48
N ARG A 309 -14.84 -18.80 11.54
CA ARG A 309 -13.84 -17.72 11.68
C ARG A 309 -12.84 -17.95 12.82
N VAL A 310 -12.44 -19.20 13.01
CA VAL A 310 -11.45 -19.56 14.03
C VAL A 310 -10.11 -18.92 13.66
N ALA A 311 -9.58 -18.09 14.56
CA ALA A 311 -8.31 -17.42 14.39
C ALA A 311 -7.20 -18.21 15.06
N GLU A 312 -6.23 -18.69 14.27
CA GLU A 312 -5.00 -19.27 14.76
C GLU A 312 -4.03 -18.13 15.18
N THR A 313 -3.55 -18.13 16.42
CA THR A 313 -2.66 -17.07 16.94
C THR A 313 -1.45 -16.81 16.05
N LYS A 314 -0.91 -17.88 15.43
CA LYS A 314 0.26 -17.77 14.54
C LYS A 314 -0.03 -17.06 13.21
N LYS A 315 -1.31 -16.93 12.86
CA LYS A 315 -1.78 -16.25 11.62
C LYS A 315 -2.36 -14.86 11.87
N MET A 316 -2.08 -14.29 13.04
CA MET A 316 -2.49 -12.91 13.35
C MET A 316 -1.34 -11.94 13.07
N LEU A 317 -1.67 -10.77 12.47
CA LEU A 317 -0.73 -9.67 12.25
C LEU A 317 -0.18 -9.13 13.56
#